data_72ba2812ddbe9313a13a75ceeaf3ddab
#
_entry.id   72ba2812ddbe9313a13a75ceeaf3ddab
#
_cell.length_a   1.000
_cell.length_b   1.000
_cell.length_c   1.000
_cell.angle_alpha   90.00
_cell.angle_beta   90.00
_cell.angle_gamma   90.00
#
_symmetry.space_group_name_H-M   'P 1'
#
loop_
_entity.id
_entity.type
_entity.pdbx_description
1 polymer ?
#
loop_
_entity_poly.entity_id
_entity_poly.type
_entity_poly.pdbx_seq_one_letter_code
_entity_poly.pdbx_strand_id
1 'polypeptide(L)'
;MSIARDDRYLTDALGRALAGAQIFYCLQPATTSTVPPSPLATVYSDLAGDAIAQPLITDGFGHSIAYLDDSVLYTIVFVHPLFGPNPVVLTDQAISGGGSSGGLPTPVVPSGTPDGTLRSFGLLSAPSYPAKGQLFVSGSYARYGVDYNIIGVHIFWIGITPPQEGDNLVYFGS
;
A
#
# COMPACT_ATOMS: atom_id res chain seq x y z
N MET A 1 -16.67 1.62 -14.36
CA MET A 1 -16.25 0.72 -13.27
C MET A 1 -14.81 0.36 -13.50
N SER A 2 -13.94 0.66 -12.60
CA SER A 2 -12.54 0.21 -12.61
C SER A 2 -12.42 -0.87 -11.54
N ILE A 3 -11.72 -1.96 -11.88
CA ILE A 3 -11.57 -3.10 -10.97
C ILE A 3 -10.15 -3.12 -10.44
N ALA A 4 -10.02 -3.24 -9.12
CA ALA A 4 -8.76 -3.29 -8.41
C ALA A 4 -8.55 -4.67 -7.78
N ARG A 5 -7.28 -5.05 -7.68
CA ARG A 5 -6.85 -6.26 -7.00
C ARG A 5 -6.60 -5.97 -5.51
N ASP A 6 -7.13 -6.80 -4.66
CA ASP A 6 -6.86 -6.84 -3.22
C ASP A 6 -6.15 -8.16 -2.86
N ASP A 7 -4.94 -8.06 -2.35
CA ASP A 7 -4.12 -9.19 -1.89
C ASP A 7 -4.11 -9.20 -0.36
N ARG A 8 -4.57 -10.29 0.24
CA ARG A 8 -4.63 -10.43 1.69
C ARG A 8 -3.83 -11.64 2.17
N TYR A 9 -2.98 -11.39 3.16
CA TYR A 9 -2.27 -12.42 3.93
C TYR A 9 -2.75 -12.35 5.36
N LEU A 10 -3.43 -13.39 5.83
CA LEU A 10 -3.93 -13.47 7.19
C LEU A 10 -3.00 -14.31 8.05
N THR A 11 -2.58 -13.74 9.18
CA THR A 11 -1.73 -14.42 10.15
C THR A 11 -2.31 -14.25 11.56
N ASP A 12 -1.99 -15.17 12.45
CA ASP A 12 -2.26 -15.02 13.88
C ASP A 12 -1.24 -14.08 14.55
N ALA A 13 -1.40 -13.86 15.85
CA ALA A 13 -0.51 -13.00 16.64
C ALA A 13 0.94 -13.49 16.70
N LEU A 14 1.22 -14.73 16.31
CA LEU A 14 2.55 -15.32 16.24
C LEU A 14 3.12 -15.33 14.81
N GLY A 15 2.41 -14.72 13.85
CA GLY A 15 2.81 -14.67 12.45
C GLY A 15 2.57 -15.97 11.67
N ARG A 16 1.80 -16.93 12.21
CA ARG A 16 1.48 -18.17 11.52
C ARG A 16 0.31 -17.94 10.57
N ALA A 17 0.38 -18.52 9.38
CA ALA A 17 -0.64 -18.40 8.36
C ALA A 17 -2.00 -18.95 8.82
N LEU A 18 -3.08 -18.21 8.56
CA LEU A 18 -4.45 -18.61 8.83
C LEU A 18 -5.08 -19.22 7.58
N ALA A 19 -4.83 -20.50 7.36
CA ALA A 19 -5.44 -21.25 6.27
C ALA A 19 -6.92 -21.53 6.54
N GLY A 20 -7.75 -21.42 5.49
CA GLY A 20 -9.19 -21.67 5.60
C GLY A 20 -9.97 -20.53 6.25
N ALA A 21 -9.37 -19.37 6.46
CA ALA A 21 -10.10 -18.19 6.92
C ALA A 21 -11.09 -17.73 5.83
N GLN A 22 -12.29 -17.35 6.26
CA GLN A 22 -13.32 -16.81 5.39
C GLN A 22 -13.21 -15.29 5.34
N ILE A 23 -13.23 -14.73 4.14
CA ILE A 23 -13.17 -13.29 3.89
C ILE A 23 -14.45 -12.87 3.17
N PHE A 24 -15.18 -11.93 3.77
CA PHE A 24 -16.38 -11.33 3.17
C PHE A 24 -16.09 -9.85 2.87
N TYR A 25 -16.44 -9.42 1.69
CA TYR A 25 -16.45 -8.02 1.28
C TYR A 25 -17.88 -7.52 1.23
N CYS A 26 -18.16 -6.45 1.97
CA CYS A 26 -19.49 -5.89 2.10
C CYS A 26 -19.53 -4.45 1.61
N LEU A 27 -20.64 -4.07 0.98
CA LEU A 27 -20.95 -2.67 0.71
C LEU A 27 -21.29 -1.96 2.03
N GLN A 28 -21.02 -0.67 2.09
CA GLN A 28 -21.33 0.13 3.27
C GLN A 28 -22.69 0.84 3.15
N PRO A 29 -23.44 0.95 4.28
CA PRO A 29 -23.16 0.41 5.61
C PRO A 29 -23.43 -1.11 5.70
N ALA A 30 -22.58 -1.84 6.42
CA ALA A 30 -22.68 -3.29 6.54
C ALA A 30 -23.18 -3.72 7.93
N THR A 31 -24.04 -4.73 7.96
CA THR A 31 -24.41 -5.47 9.18
C THR A 31 -23.47 -6.65 9.34
N THR A 32 -22.63 -6.61 10.37
CA THR A 32 -21.55 -7.59 10.63
C THR A 32 -21.83 -8.48 11.85
N SER A 33 -22.98 -8.31 12.49
CA SER A 33 -23.41 -9.13 13.65
C SER A 33 -23.86 -10.54 13.27
N THR A 34 -23.99 -10.82 11.96
CA THR A 34 -24.37 -12.13 11.44
C THR A 34 -23.30 -12.63 10.46
N VAL A 35 -23.21 -13.95 10.29
CA VAL A 35 -22.37 -14.59 9.26
C VAL A 35 -23.31 -15.43 8.38
N PRO A 36 -23.40 -15.17 7.08
CA PRO A 36 -22.71 -14.12 6.33
C PRO A 36 -23.17 -12.70 6.71
N PRO A 37 -22.27 -11.71 6.62
CA PRO A 37 -22.64 -10.29 6.79
C PRO A 37 -23.44 -9.77 5.58
N SER A 38 -24.03 -8.59 5.70
CA SER A 38 -24.90 -8.05 4.64
C SER A 38 -24.82 -6.51 4.59
N PRO A 39 -24.93 -5.88 3.39
CA PRO A 39 -25.02 -6.50 2.07
C PRO A 39 -23.65 -6.94 1.55
N LEU A 40 -23.56 -8.09 0.89
CA LEU A 40 -22.33 -8.52 0.24
C LEU A 40 -22.07 -7.68 -1.02
N ALA A 41 -20.82 -7.35 -1.23
CA ALA A 41 -20.33 -6.73 -2.47
C ALA A 41 -20.17 -7.80 -3.57
N THR A 42 -20.13 -7.37 -4.83
CA THR A 42 -19.70 -8.24 -5.91
C THR A 42 -18.19 -8.33 -5.88
N VAL A 43 -17.67 -9.55 -5.87
CA VAL A 43 -16.24 -9.86 -5.94
C VAL A 43 -15.97 -10.58 -7.25
N TYR A 44 -14.84 -10.31 -7.87
CA TYR A 44 -14.47 -10.88 -9.16
C TYR A 44 -13.20 -11.73 -9.00
N SER A 45 -13.04 -12.71 -9.92
CA SER A 45 -11.86 -13.57 -9.99
C SER A 45 -10.65 -12.89 -10.64
N ASP A 46 -10.92 -11.88 -11.48
CA ASP A 46 -9.92 -11.21 -12.32
C ASP A 46 -10.34 -9.79 -12.72
N LEU A 47 -9.50 -9.14 -13.49
CA LEU A 47 -9.76 -7.81 -14.04
C LEU A 47 -10.79 -7.80 -15.20
N ALA A 48 -11.16 -8.96 -15.75
CA ALA A 48 -12.19 -9.05 -16.79
C ALA A 48 -13.61 -8.93 -16.21
N GLY A 49 -13.74 -9.14 -14.89
CA GLY A 49 -14.99 -8.92 -14.15
C GLY A 49 -15.84 -10.17 -14.02
N ASP A 50 -15.25 -11.36 -14.05
CA ASP A 50 -15.95 -12.61 -13.77
C ASP A 50 -16.29 -12.73 -12.28
N ALA A 51 -17.57 -12.63 -11.95
CA ALA A 51 -18.03 -12.63 -10.55
C ALA A 51 -17.84 -14.01 -9.89
N ILE A 52 -17.38 -14.00 -8.64
CA ILE A 52 -17.21 -15.20 -7.81
C ILE A 52 -18.03 -15.12 -6.54
N ALA A 53 -18.37 -16.31 -6.01
CA ALA A 53 -19.12 -16.40 -4.77
C ALA A 53 -18.27 -16.02 -3.54
N GLN A 54 -18.92 -15.48 -2.53
CA GLN A 54 -18.37 -15.26 -1.21
C GLN A 54 -18.87 -16.32 -0.22
N PRO A 55 -18.09 -16.66 0.84
CA PRO A 55 -16.79 -16.05 1.21
C PRO A 55 -15.64 -16.53 0.33
N LEU A 56 -14.60 -15.69 0.23
CA LEU A 56 -13.29 -16.14 -0.24
C LEU A 56 -12.60 -16.90 0.89
N ILE A 57 -11.84 -17.92 0.51
CA ILE A 57 -11.15 -18.78 1.48
C ILE A 57 -9.66 -18.62 1.31
N THR A 58 -8.94 -18.37 2.40
CA THR A 58 -7.47 -18.32 2.35
C THR A 58 -6.87 -19.71 2.11
N ASP A 59 -5.82 -19.73 1.32
CA ASP A 59 -5.02 -20.94 1.04
C ASP A 59 -4.18 -21.38 2.25
N GLY A 60 -3.33 -22.42 2.06
CA GLY A 60 -2.44 -22.95 3.10
C GLY A 60 -1.42 -21.96 3.63
N PHE A 61 -1.19 -20.84 2.93
CA PHE A 61 -0.30 -19.76 3.34
C PHE A 61 -1.06 -18.55 3.93
N GLY A 62 -2.35 -18.70 4.17
CA GLY A 62 -3.21 -17.61 4.65
C GLY A 62 -3.50 -16.54 3.59
N HIS A 63 -3.24 -16.83 2.31
CA HIS A 63 -3.35 -15.88 1.22
C HIS A 63 -4.69 -15.99 0.51
N SER A 64 -5.24 -14.85 0.10
CA SER A 64 -6.42 -14.75 -0.74
C SER A 64 -6.30 -13.55 -1.67
N ILE A 65 -6.83 -13.69 -2.88
CA ILE A 65 -6.89 -12.62 -3.89
C ILE A 65 -8.35 -12.35 -4.21
N ALA A 66 -8.70 -11.06 -4.27
CA ALA A 66 -9.98 -10.57 -4.70
C ALA A 66 -9.80 -9.45 -5.72
N TYR A 67 -10.80 -9.27 -6.59
CA TYR A 67 -10.89 -8.11 -7.46
C TYR A 67 -12.22 -7.41 -7.19
N LEU A 68 -12.18 -6.09 -6.99
CA LEU A 68 -13.32 -5.29 -6.54
C LEU A 68 -13.38 -3.94 -7.28
N ASP A 69 -14.53 -3.30 -7.24
CA ASP A 69 -14.69 -1.94 -7.76
C ASP A 69 -13.88 -0.96 -6.88
N ASP A 70 -12.94 -0.22 -7.48
CA ASP A 70 -12.05 0.71 -6.76
C ASP A 70 -12.70 2.06 -6.42
N SER A 71 -13.93 2.28 -6.88
CA SER A 71 -14.68 3.52 -6.62
C SER A 71 -15.52 3.49 -5.33
N VAL A 72 -15.55 2.34 -4.63
CA VAL A 72 -16.38 2.14 -3.41
C VAL A 72 -15.53 1.85 -2.19
N LEU A 73 -16.07 2.19 -1.01
CA LEU A 73 -15.51 1.76 0.27
C LEU A 73 -16.19 0.47 0.72
N TYR A 74 -15.40 -0.42 1.31
CA TYR A 74 -15.85 -1.73 1.77
C TYR A 74 -15.72 -1.88 3.28
N THR A 75 -16.61 -2.69 3.83
CA THR A 75 -16.39 -3.34 5.12
C THR A 75 -15.93 -4.77 4.85
N ILE A 76 -14.75 -5.13 5.36
CA ILE A 76 -14.17 -6.46 5.18
C ILE A 76 -14.30 -7.23 6.48
N VAL A 77 -14.86 -8.43 6.41
CA VAL A 77 -15.13 -9.28 7.58
C VAL A 77 -14.34 -10.57 7.45
N PHE A 78 -13.52 -10.87 8.45
CA PHE A 78 -12.72 -12.08 8.53
C PHE A 78 -13.29 -13.00 9.61
N VAL A 79 -13.52 -14.27 9.24
CA VAL A 79 -14.02 -15.30 10.13
C VAL A 79 -13.03 -16.46 10.14
N HIS A 80 -12.52 -16.79 11.32
CA HIS A 80 -11.66 -17.94 11.54
C HIS A 80 -11.78 -18.41 13.00
N PRO A 81 -11.72 -19.74 13.29
CA PRO A 81 -11.86 -20.23 14.65
C PRO A 81 -10.90 -19.61 15.68
N LEU A 82 -9.69 -19.24 15.25
CA LEU A 82 -8.69 -18.57 16.12
C LEU A 82 -9.04 -17.13 16.48
N PHE A 83 -10.00 -16.49 15.80
CA PHE A 83 -10.49 -15.17 16.19
C PHE A 83 -11.57 -15.25 17.28
N GLY A 84 -11.99 -16.47 17.66
CA GLY A 84 -13.06 -16.69 18.61
C GLY A 84 -14.46 -16.51 17.98
N PRO A 85 -15.49 -16.24 18.79
CA PRO A 85 -16.87 -16.17 18.31
C PRO A 85 -17.19 -14.90 17.52
N ASN A 86 -16.36 -13.88 17.62
CA ASN A 86 -16.57 -12.60 16.95
C ASN A 86 -15.66 -12.47 15.72
N PRO A 87 -16.22 -12.09 14.55
CA PRO A 87 -15.40 -11.82 13.38
C PRO A 87 -14.51 -10.58 13.59
N VAL A 88 -13.38 -10.54 12.89
CA VAL A 88 -12.58 -9.32 12.77
C VAL A 88 -13.18 -8.47 11.65
N VAL A 89 -13.45 -7.20 11.92
CA VAL A 89 -14.11 -6.28 10.99
C VAL A 89 -13.20 -5.08 10.71
N LEU A 90 -12.96 -4.81 9.43
CA LEU A 90 -12.31 -3.60 8.95
C LEU A 90 -13.32 -2.77 8.18
N THR A 91 -13.58 -1.55 8.64
CA THR A 91 -14.47 -0.59 7.97
C THR A 91 -13.68 0.39 7.11
N ASP A 92 -14.37 1.07 6.19
CA ASP A 92 -13.82 2.16 5.36
C ASP A 92 -12.58 1.76 4.53
N GLN A 93 -12.59 0.48 4.04
CA GLN A 93 -11.49 -0.03 3.24
C GLN A 93 -11.66 0.40 1.78
N ALA A 94 -10.78 1.27 1.31
CA ALA A 94 -10.62 1.54 -0.11
C ALA A 94 -9.75 0.43 -0.72
N ILE A 95 -10.24 -0.21 -1.77
CA ILE A 95 -9.42 -1.07 -2.60
C ILE A 95 -8.88 -0.18 -3.71
N SER A 96 -7.68 0.32 -3.52
CA SER A 96 -7.06 1.09 -4.59
C SER A 96 -6.78 0.17 -5.76
N GLY A 97 -7.35 0.49 -6.90
CA GLY A 97 -6.96 -0.13 -8.14
C GLY A 97 -5.45 -0.09 -8.21
N GLY A 98 -4.83 -1.24 -8.34
CA GLY A 98 -3.39 -1.34 -8.52
C GLY A 98 -2.85 -0.62 -9.76
N GLY A 99 -3.28 0.60 -9.94
CA GLY A 99 -2.56 1.62 -10.67
C GLY A 99 -1.36 2.14 -9.86
N SER A 100 -1.35 1.94 -8.55
CA SER A 100 -0.16 1.64 -7.78
C SER A 100 0.03 0.14 -7.82
N SER A 101 0.67 -0.39 -8.83
CA SER A 101 1.57 -1.48 -8.60
C SER A 101 2.26 -1.17 -7.26
N GLY A 102 2.18 -2.08 -6.28
CA GLY A 102 3.21 -2.19 -5.26
C GLY A 102 4.54 -2.59 -5.92
N GLY A 103 4.75 -2.12 -7.16
CA GLY A 103 6.03 -1.96 -7.76
C GLY A 103 6.80 -1.07 -6.79
N LEU A 104 7.97 -1.52 -6.40
CA LEU A 104 8.95 -0.68 -5.76
C LEU A 104 8.81 0.71 -6.36
N PRO A 105 8.63 1.77 -5.56
CA PRO A 105 8.46 3.11 -6.09
C PRO A 105 9.55 3.34 -7.13
N THR A 106 9.14 3.72 -8.34
CA THR A 106 10.09 3.87 -9.45
C THR A 106 11.18 4.84 -9.01
N PRO A 107 12.44 4.41 -9.04
CA PRO A 107 13.53 5.28 -8.62
C PRO A 107 13.59 6.51 -9.52
N VAL A 108 13.55 7.67 -8.92
CA VAL A 108 13.72 8.96 -9.59
C VAL A 108 15.12 9.46 -9.29
N VAL A 109 15.88 9.73 -10.32
CA VAL A 109 17.17 10.43 -10.18
C VAL A 109 16.88 11.93 -10.15
N PRO A 110 17.06 12.60 -9.01
CA PRO A 110 16.85 14.04 -8.93
C PRO A 110 17.79 14.80 -9.88
N SER A 111 17.31 15.88 -10.48
CA SER A 111 18.17 16.74 -11.29
C SER A 111 19.08 17.60 -10.42
N GLY A 112 20.26 17.91 -10.92
CA GLY A 112 21.32 18.60 -10.18
C GLY A 112 22.48 17.65 -9.91
N THR A 113 23.71 18.13 -10.20
CA THR A 113 24.91 17.31 -9.98
C THR A 113 25.48 17.60 -8.59
N PRO A 114 25.64 16.57 -7.74
CA PRO A 114 26.34 16.73 -6.47
C PRO A 114 27.77 17.25 -6.69
N ASP A 115 28.15 18.28 -5.98
CA ASP A 115 29.47 18.94 -6.12
C ASP A 115 30.09 19.32 -4.75
N GLY A 116 29.50 18.82 -3.67
CA GLY A 116 29.90 19.16 -2.30
C GLY A 116 29.36 20.50 -1.79
N THR A 117 28.69 21.28 -2.64
CA THR A 117 28.13 22.60 -2.29
C THR A 117 26.66 22.72 -2.59
N LEU A 118 26.18 22.05 -3.65
CA LEU A 118 24.80 22.08 -4.07
C LEU A 118 23.91 21.45 -2.99
N ARG A 119 22.87 22.19 -2.60
CA ARG A 119 21.93 21.76 -1.56
C ARG A 119 20.50 21.62 -2.05
N SER A 120 20.24 21.83 -3.35
CA SER A 120 18.90 21.71 -3.92
C SER A 120 18.93 20.84 -5.17
N PHE A 121 18.08 19.82 -5.19
CA PHE A 121 17.96 18.85 -6.28
C PHE A 121 16.50 18.78 -6.72
N GLY A 122 16.26 18.79 -8.04
CA GLY A 122 14.91 18.82 -8.59
C GLY A 122 14.31 17.43 -8.78
N LEU A 123 13.04 17.29 -8.48
CA LEU A 123 12.20 16.15 -8.86
C LEU A 123 11.36 16.49 -10.08
N LEU A 124 10.93 15.51 -10.86
CA LEU A 124 10.05 15.70 -12.01
C LEU A 124 8.64 16.15 -11.59
N SER A 125 8.19 15.69 -10.42
CA SER A 125 6.89 16.05 -9.83
C SER A 125 7.01 16.14 -8.31
N ALA A 126 6.10 16.92 -7.71
CA ALA A 126 6.01 16.98 -6.25
C ALA A 126 5.44 15.66 -5.72
N PRO A 127 6.11 15.00 -4.75
CA PRO A 127 5.57 13.79 -4.15
C PRO A 127 4.35 14.11 -3.28
N SER A 128 3.32 13.26 -3.36
CA SER A 128 2.08 13.43 -2.58
C SER A 128 2.34 13.32 -1.07
N TYR A 129 3.32 12.51 -0.67
CA TYR A 129 3.70 12.28 0.73
C TYR A 129 5.22 12.36 0.91
N PRO A 130 5.81 13.58 0.97
CA PRO A 130 7.26 13.75 1.06
C PRO A 130 7.92 12.98 2.20
N ALA A 131 7.26 12.93 3.37
CA ALA A 131 7.78 12.23 4.55
C ALA A 131 7.78 10.70 4.45
N LYS A 132 7.06 10.12 3.47
CA LYS A 132 7.05 8.67 3.20
C LYS A 132 8.06 8.26 2.14
N GLY A 133 8.61 9.23 1.41
CA GLY A 133 9.64 8.97 0.41
C GLY A 133 10.98 8.62 1.06
N GLN A 134 11.84 7.97 0.29
CA GLN A 134 13.17 7.56 0.71
C GLN A 134 14.20 8.12 -0.25
N LEU A 135 15.18 8.84 0.28
CA LEU A 135 16.31 9.33 -0.49
C LEU A 135 17.55 8.51 -0.13
N PHE A 136 18.25 8.08 -1.16
CA PHE A 136 19.55 7.41 -1.03
C PHE A 136 20.62 8.27 -1.70
N VAL A 137 21.76 8.39 -1.03
CA VAL A 137 22.96 9.03 -1.55
C VAL A 137 24.05 7.97 -1.60
N SER A 138 24.47 7.61 -2.78
CA SER A 138 25.46 6.53 -3.03
C SER A 138 25.14 5.24 -2.27
N GLY A 139 23.86 4.88 -2.23
CA GLY A 139 23.35 3.68 -1.54
C GLY A 139 23.11 3.85 -0.04
N SER A 140 23.50 4.97 0.59
CA SER A 140 23.23 5.27 2.00
C SER A 140 21.90 6.00 2.15
N TYR A 141 21.06 5.56 3.09
CA TYR A 141 19.76 6.17 3.37
C TYR A 141 19.92 7.53 4.05
N ALA A 142 19.32 8.56 3.45
CA ALA A 142 19.20 9.90 4.04
C ALA A 142 17.84 10.06 4.72
N ARG A 143 17.79 10.70 5.89
CA ARG A 143 16.60 10.83 6.72
C ARG A 143 15.84 12.12 6.42
N TYR A 144 14.55 11.99 6.10
CA TYR A 144 13.66 13.14 5.98
C TYR A 144 13.58 13.94 7.28
N GLY A 145 13.62 15.27 7.18
CA GLY A 145 13.59 16.19 8.32
C GLY A 145 14.91 16.30 9.09
N VAL A 146 15.93 15.49 8.75
CA VAL A 146 17.26 15.52 9.40
C VAL A 146 18.37 15.80 8.38
N ASP A 147 18.39 15.01 7.32
CA ASP A 147 19.43 15.15 6.28
C ASP A 147 18.87 15.94 5.07
N TYR A 148 17.56 15.83 4.80
CA TYR A 148 16.88 16.57 3.74
C TYR A 148 15.42 16.89 4.06
N ASN A 149 14.87 17.88 3.35
CA ASN A 149 13.43 18.18 3.27
C ASN A 149 13.01 18.25 1.81
N ILE A 150 11.70 18.15 1.54
CA ILE A 150 11.10 18.34 0.22
C ILE A 150 10.09 19.47 0.29
N ILE A 151 10.22 20.44 -0.62
CA ILE A 151 9.27 21.53 -0.77
C ILE A 151 8.91 21.63 -2.26
N GLY A 152 7.64 21.34 -2.57
CA GLY A 152 7.20 21.23 -3.96
C GLY A 152 7.98 20.15 -4.71
N VAL A 153 8.65 20.54 -5.78
CA VAL A 153 9.48 19.65 -6.63
C VAL A 153 10.96 19.68 -6.27
N HIS A 154 11.34 20.20 -5.10
CA HIS A 154 12.75 20.33 -4.73
C HIS A 154 13.08 19.55 -3.46
N ILE A 155 14.14 18.76 -3.51
CA ILE A 155 14.82 18.18 -2.35
C ILE A 155 15.83 19.22 -1.86
N PHE A 156 15.72 19.66 -0.62
CA PHE A 156 16.67 20.56 0.04
C PHE A 156 17.50 19.77 1.03
N TRP A 157 18.82 19.73 0.80
CA TRP A 157 19.74 19.11 1.75
C TRP A 157 19.98 20.05 2.94
N ILE A 158 19.67 19.56 4.13
CA ILE A 158 19.81 20.28 5.40
C ILE A 158 20.90 19.68 6.29
N GLY A 159 21.38 18.48 5.95
CA GLY A 159 22.51 17.85 6.62
C GLY A 159 23.80 18.69 6.59
N ILE A 160 24.71 18.39 7.51
CA ILE A 160 25.97 19.15 7.67
C ILE A 160 26.80 19.09 6.39
N THR A 161 26.96 17.89 5.84
CA THR A 161 27.75 17.66 4.61
C THR A 161 26.81 17.42 3.44
N PRO A 162 26.77 18.29 2.43
CA PRO A 162 25.97 18.05 1.23
C PRO A 162 26.57 16.90 0.40
N PRO A 163 25.77 16.30 -0.51
CA PRO A 163 26.25 15.28 -1.43
C PRO A 163 27.47 15.74 -2.22
N GLN A 164 28.49 14.89 -2.30
CA GLN A 164 29.78 15.19 -2.88
C GLN A 164 29.81 14.91 -4.38
N GLU A 165 30.87 15.40 -5.06
CA GLU A 165 31.12 15.04 -6.45
C GLU A 165 31.25 13.52 -6.59
N GLY A 166 30.53 12.94 -7.56
CA GLY A 166 30.45 11.50 -7.77
C GLY A 166 29.36 10.77 -6.96
N ASP A 167 28.70 11.45 -6.03
CA ASP A 167 27.53 10.85 -5.35
C ASP A 167 26.36 10.65 -6.33
N ASN A 168 25.66 9.54 -6.17
CA ASN A 168 24.45 9.22 -6.90
C ASN A 168 23.24 9.37 -5.98
N LEU A 169 22.31 10.26 -6.34
CA LEU A 169 21.07 10.45 -5.62
C LEU A 169 19.95 9.64 -6.28
N VAL A 170 19.24 8.88 -5.48
CA VAL A 170 18.05 8.15 -5.92
C VAL A 170 16.91 8.37 -4.92
N TYR A 171 15.79 8.88 -5.41
CA TYR A 171 14.60 9.12 -4.61
C TYR A 171 13.50 8.09 -4.97
N PHE A 172 12.91 7.49 -3.97
CA PHE A 172 11.75 6.62 -4.06
C PHE A 172 10.58 7.30 -3.35
N GLY A 173 9.59 7.75 -4.09
CA GLY A 173 8.41 8.40 -3.54
C GLY A 173 7.26 8.42 -4.53
N SER A 174 6.06 8.65 -4.04
CA SER A 174 4.81 8.73 -4.81
C SER A 174 4.12 10.07 -4.60
#